data_08f32314d61b203f9c5822ac5f47516b
#
_entry.id   08f32314d61b203f9c5822ac5f47516b
#
_cell.length_a   1.000
_cell.length_b   1.000
_cell.length_c   1.000
_cell.angle_alpha   90.00
_cell.angle_beta   90.00
_cell.angle_gamma   90.00
#
_symmetry.space_group_name_H-M   'P 1'
#
loop_
_entity.id
_entity.type
_entity.pdbx_description
1 polymer ?
#
loop_
_entity_poly.entity_id
_entity_poly.type
_entity_poly.pdbx_seq_one_letter_code
_entity_poly.pdbx_strand_id
1 'polypeptide(L)'
;MDFVAIDMEKLDNNPLSLCEIGIVKYSDGVCVDKYHTYILPAAGLSRNDFGRNTLRHISDTELSSSPSFRDIFDKMKSFIGDNLLVCHNKGADLNYIYYNEREYGLSGLYGNYIDLYKVVNKKLDEAYEEVFKKPLSNHHHALDDAIHAAELFNHIQSFINISKYIESDYIPAKEKPKSDNKKFDPVTIKGLVLEDDILADFDFFGKVCVVSGDSEYRNSVKDKLKSIGAKVVSGMSGSTNALIVSENVGPAKKEKALKLKSDKPDNFHILPQFGIRFCS
;
A
#
# COMPACT_ATOMS: atom_id res chain seq x y z
N MET A 1 -6.69 -1.97 -28.80
CA MET A 1 -6.41 -1.00 -27.71
C MET A 1 -5.28 -1.54 -26.87
N ASP A 2 -4.35 -0.68 -26.50
CA ASP A 2 -3.20 -1.06 -25.66
C ASP A 2 -3.56 -0.96 -24.19
N PHE A 3 -3.17 -1.96 -23.43
CA PHE A 3 -3.38 -2.02 -21.98
C PHE A 3 -2.38 -2.96 -21.33
N VAL A 4 -2.31 -2.87 -20.01
CA VAL A 4 -1.51 -3.75 -19.17
C VAL A 4 -2.41 -4.37 -18.11
N ALA A 5 -2.41 -5.69 -17.96
CA ALA A 5 -3.10 -6.34 -16.86
C ALA A 5 -2.11 -6.74 -15.77
N ILE A 6 -2.55 -6.65 -14.51
CA ILE A 6 -1.76 -6.96 -13.33
C ILE A 6 -2.55 -7.86 -12.39
N ASP A 7 -1.85 -8.78 -11.73
CA ASP A 7 -2.32 -9.52 -10.59
C ASP A 7 -1.20 -9.67 -9.56
N MET A 8 -1.58 -9.80 -8.29
CA MET A 8 -0.65 -9.81 -7.16
C MET A 8 -1.06 -10.79 -6.07
N GLU A 9 -0.08 -11.50 -5.52
CA GLU A 9 -0.29 -12.43 -4.41
C GLU A 9 0.34 -11.93 -3.11
N LYS A 10 -0.28 -12.29 -1.99
CA LYS A 10 0.16 -11.90 -0.63
C LYS A 10 0.20 -13.08 0.32
N LEU A 11 1.10 -13.05 1.28
CA LEU A 11 1.27 -14.13 2.26
C LEU A 11 0.17 -14.13 3.35
N ASP A 12 -0.37 -12.97 3.70
CA ASP A 12 -1.40 -12.80 4.74
C ASP A 12 -2.33 -11.61 4.46
N ASN A 13 -3.10 -11.17 5.46
CA ASN A 13 -4.04 -10.06 5.30
C ASN A 13 -3.40 -8.66 5.34
N ASN A 14 -2.09 -8.58 5.62
CA ASN A 14 -1.36 -7.32 5.58
C ASN A 14 -1.04 -6.95 4.11
N PRO A 15 -1.41 -5.79 3.60
CA PRO A 15 -1.08 -5.39 2.22
C PRO A 15 0.44 -5.24 1.97
N LEU A 16 1.26 -5.14 3.02
CA LEU A 16 2.72 -5.16 2.94
C LEU A 16 3.31 -6.58 2.88
N SER A 17 2.47 -7.63 2.90
CA SER A 17 2.88 -9.02 2.72
C SER A 17 2.88 -9.47 1.24
N LEU A 18 2.90 -8.52 0.30
CA LEU A 18 3.00 -8.75 -1.14
C LEU A 18 4.23 -9.62 -1.46
N CYS A 19 4.04 -10.74 -2.15
CA CYS A 19 5.09 -11.73 -2.39
C CYS A 19 5.29 -12.14 -3.85
N GLU A 20 4.31 -11.85 -4.73
CA GLU A 20 4.40 -12.18 -6.15
C GLU A 20 3.66 -11.12 -6.98
N ILE A 21 4.21 -10.80 -8.14
CA ILE A 21 3.59 -9.89 -9.12
C ILE A 21 3.67 -10.52 -10.51
N GLY A 22 2.55 -10.51 -11.21
CA GLY A 22 2.42 -10.81 -12.62
C GLY A 22 1.86 -9.62 -13.40
N ILE A 23 2.51 -9.27 -14.51
CA ILE A 23 2.07 -8.17 -15.38
C ILE A 23 2.15 -8.63 -16.83
N VAL A 24 1.14 -8.36 -17.62
CA VAL A 24 1.12 -8.66 -19.05
C VAL A 24 0.71 -7.44 -19.85
N LYS A 25 1.40 -7.22 -20.96
CA LYS A 25 1.12 -6.12 -21.89
C LYS A 25 0.44 -6.64 -23.15
N TYR A 26 -0.65 -5.98 -23.51
CA TYR A 26 -1.38 -6.22 -24.75
C TYR A 26 -1.29 -5.00 -25.65
N SER A 27 -1.05 -5.25 -26.94
CA SER A 27 -1.16 -4.26 -28.00
C SER A 27 -1.93 -4.88 -29.17
N ASP A 28 -2.90 -4.13 -29.71
CA ASP A 28 -3.76 -4.57 -30.80
C ASP A 28 -4.40 -5.95 -30.62
N GLY A 29 -4.78 -6.26 -29.37
CA GLY A 29 -5.46 -7.50 -29.00
C GLY A 29 -4.55 -8.72 -28.82
N VAL A 30 -3.22 -8.55 -28.91
CA VAL A 30 -2.24 -9.63 -28.69
C VAL A 30 -1.34 -9.32 -27.50
N CYS A 31 -0.97 -10.38 -26.75
CA CYS A 31 0.02 -10.27 -25.70
C CYS A 31 1.41 -10.07 -26.31
N VAL A 32 2.03 -8.91 -26.03
CA VAL A 32 3.32 -8.52 -26.59
C VAL A 32 4.47 -8.62 -25.59
N ASP A 33 4.21 -8.58 -24.28
CA ASP A 33 5.24 -8.69 -23.26
C ASP A 33 4.67 -9.20 -21.93
N LYS A 34 5.53 -9.79 -21.09
CA LYS A 34 5.18 -10.33 -19.78
C LYS A 34 6.28 -10.01 -18.77
N TYR A 35 5.88 -9.66 -17.56
CA TYR A 35 6.79 -9.49 -16.44
C TYR A 35 6.29 -10.27 -15.23
N HIS A 36 7.19 -11.02 -14.61
CA HIS A 36 6.90 -11.78 -13.40
C HIS A 36 8.07 -11.67 -12.43
N THR A 37 7.77 -11.56 -11.14
CA THR A 37 8.80 -11.64 -10.10
C THR A 37 8.19 -12.00 -8.75
N TYR A 38 8.95 -12.72 -7.94
CA TYR A 38 8.72 -12.78 -6.51
C TYR A 38 9.26 -11.52 -5.83
N ILE A 39 8.73 -11.21 -4.67
CA ILE A 39 9.07 -10.00 -3.89
C ILE A 39 9.35 -10.39 -2.46
N LEU A 40 10.40 -9.85 -1.87
CA LEU A 40 10.61 -9.88 -0.43
C LEU A 40 9.59 -8.97 0.24
N PRO A 41 8.61 -9.51 0.99
CA PRO A 41 7.55 -8.71 1.59
C PRO A 41 8.09 -7.75 2.67
N ALA A 42 7.62 -6.49 2.66
CA ALA A 42 7.98 -5.51 3.68
C ALA A 42 7.49 -5.91 5.09
N ALA A 43 6.37 -6.64 5.17
CA ALA A 43 5.83 -7.18 6.43
C ALA A 43 6.55 -8.44 6.94
N GLY A 44 7.56 -8.96 6.21
CA GLY A 44 8.22 -10.23 6.51
C GLY A 44 7.50 -11.45 5.93
N LEU A 45 7.93 -12.65 6.32
CA LEU A 45 7.52 -13.92 5.70
C LEU A 45 6.39 -14.65 6.44
N SER A 46 5.64 -13.95 7.30
CA SER A 46 4.49 -14.55 7.99
C SER A 46 3.38 -14.91 7.00
N ARG A 47 2.82 -16.12 7.14
CA ARG A 47 1.74 -16.62 6.29
C ARG A 47 0.51 -16.95 7.13
N ASN A 48 -0.65 -16.49 6.70
CA ASN A 48 -1.93 -16.99 7.20
C ASN A 48 -2.29 -18.36 6.56
N ASP A 49 -3.46 -18.91 6.88
CA ASP A 49 -3.89 -20.19 6.33
C ASP A 49 -4.03 -20.19 4.80
N PHE A 50 -4.47 -19.08 4.22
CA PHE A 50 -4.53 -18.91 2.78
C PHE A 50 -3.12 -18.95 2.18
N GLY A 51 -2.18 -18.15 2.65
CA GLY A 51 -0.81 -18.12 2.16
C GLY A 51 -0.10 -19.47 2.31
N ARG A 52 -0.36 -20.22 3.39
CA ARG A 52 0.19 -21.57 3.58
C ARG A 52 -0.38 -22.62 2.64
N ASN A 53 -1.68 -22.53 2.35
CA ASN A 53 -2.38 -23.58 1.59
C ASN A 53 -2.39 -23.32 0.09
N THR A 54 -2.43 -22.06 -0.31
CA THR A 54 -2.61 -21.63 -1.71
C THR A 54 -1.28 -21.32 -2.39
N LEU A 55 -0.37 -20.62 -1.70
CA LEU A 55 0.92 -20.19 -2.27
C LEU A 55 2.07 -21.16 -1.96
N ARG A 56 1.82 -22.48 -2.11
CA ARG A 56 2.82 -23.52 -1.83
C ARG A 56 3.95 -23.55 -2.86
N HIS A 57 3.74 -22.97 -4.01
CA HIS A 57 4.73 -22.85 -5.08
C HIS A 57 5.82 -21.84 -4.76
N ILE A 58 5.62 -20.99 -3.75
CA ILE A 58 6.58 -19.95 -3.34
C ILE A 58 7.22 -20.35 -2.00
N SER A 59 8.51 -20.58 -1.98
CA SER A 59 9.25 -20.88 -0.75
C SER A 59 9.74 -19.63 -0.03
N ASP A 60 9.90 -19.70 1.30
CA ASP A 60 10.47 -18.61 2.08
C ASP A 60 11.93 -18.32 1.71
N THR A 61 12.67 -19.32 1.21
CA THR A 61 14.03 -19.16 0.71
C THR A 61 14.07 -18.32 -0.55
N GLU A 62 13.16 -18.55 -1.50
CA GLU A 62 13.01 -17.72 -2.69
C GLU A 62 12.64 -16.29 -2.36
N LEU A 63 11.64 -16.10 -1.47
CA LEU A 63 11.24 -14.76 -1.05
C LEU A 63 12.36 -14.01 -0.35
N SER A 64 13.15 -14.69 0.51
CA SER A 64 14.27 -14.06 1.22
C SER A 64 15.38 -13.58 0.28
N SER A 65 15.50 -14.18 -0.90
CA SER A 65 16.48 -13.79 -1.93
C SER A 65 15.89 -12.91 -3.04
N SER A 66 14.59 -12.64 -2.97
CA SER A 66 13.88 -11.82 -3.96
C SER A 66 14.11 -10.33 -3.72
N PRO A 67 14.00 -9.50 -4.77
CA PRO A 67 14.07 -8.04 -4.62
C PRO A 67 12.90 -7.52 -3.80
N SER A 68 13.07 -6.36 -3.14
CA SER A 68 11.97 -5.65 -2.52
C SER A 68 11.06 -4.96 -3.57
N PHE A 69 9.89 -4.51 -3.17
CA PHE A 69 9.02 -3.70 -4.03
C PHE A 69 9.72 -2.44 -4.56
N ARG A 70 10.56 -1.82 -3.73
CA ARG A 70 11.37 -0.66 -4.11
C ARG A 70 12.32 -0.99 -5.27
N ASP A 71 13.00 -2.14 -5.20
CA ASP A 71 14.02 -2.52 -6.19
C ASP A 71 13.42 -2.77 -7.58
N ILE A 72 12.16 -3.17 -7.65
CA ILE A 72 11.47 -3.47 -8.91
C ILE A 72 10.58 -2.32 -9.42
N PHE A 73 10.38 -1.28 -8.60
CA PHE A 73 9.41 -0.22 -8.87
C PHE A 73 9.61 0.46 -10.23
N ASP A 74 10.82 0.92 -10.51
CA ASP A 74 11.13 1.63 -11.75
C ASP A 74 10.97 0.72 -12.98
N LYS A 75 11.29 -0.56 -12.83
CA LYS A 75 11.08 -1.56 -13.90
C LYS A 75 9.60 -1.79 -14.15
N MET A 76 8.79 -1.94 -13.10
CA MET A 76 7.33 -2.05 -13.24
C MET A 76 6.73 -0.79 -13.88
N LYS A 77 7.15 0.38 -13.40
CA LYS A 77 6.69 1.68 -13.91
C LYS A 77 7.01 1.85 -15.39
N SER A 78 8.21 1.49 -15.81
CA SER A 78 8.61 1.48 -17.22
C SER A 78 7.82 0.46 -18.05
N PHE A 79 7.52 -0.73 -17.47
CA PHE A 79 6.74 -1.76 -18.15
C PHE A 79 5.28 -1.31 -18.38
N ILE A 80 4.66 -0.75 -17.36
CA ILE A 80 3.28 -0.24 -17.42
C ILE A 80 3.22 0.98 -18.33
N GLY A 81 4.12 1.95 -18.15
CA GLY A 81 4.13 3.21 -18.90
C GLY A 81 2.81 3.96 -18.76
N ASP A 82 2.35 4.58 -19.85
CA ASP A 82 1.08 5.32 -19.89
C ASP A 82 -0.13 4.44 -20.27
N ASN A 83 0.04 3.12 -20.27
CA ASN A 83 -1.05 2.23 -20.64
C ASN A 83 -2.15 2.20 -19.57
N LEU A 84 -3.37 1.90 -19.99
CA LEU A 84 -4.47 1.61 -19.10
C LEU A 84 -4.16 0.36 -18.28
N LEU A 85 -4.20 0.47 -16.96
CA LEU A 85 -4.00 -0.66 -16.05
C LEU A 85 -5.32 -1.41 -15.85
N VAL A 86 -5.31 -2.72 -16.03
CA VAL A 86 -6.45 -3.61 -15.78
C VAL A 86 -6.11 -4.50 -14.60
N CYS A 87 -6.96 -4.52 -13.59
CA CYS A 87 -6.86 -5.43 -12.45
C CYS A 87 -8.20 -6.15 -12.24
N HIS A 88 -8.17 -7.30 -11.57
CA HIS A 88 -9.40 -7.96 -11.17
C HIS A 88 -9.59 -7.84 -9.65
N ASN A 89 -10.47 -6.92 -9.24
CA ASN A 89 -10.67 -6.51 -7.85
C ASN A 89 -9.59 -5.52 -7.35
N LYS A 90 -9.77 -4.25 -7.71
CA LYS A 90 -8.90 -3.14 -7.28
C LYS A 90 -8.67 -3.07 -5.76
N GLY A 91 -9.61 -3.57 -4.96
CA GLY A 91 -9.48 -3.67 -3.50
C GLY A 91 -8.40 -4.65 -3.04
N ALA A 92 -7.90 -5.51 -3.94
CA ALA A 92 -6.72 -6.33 -3.73
C ALA A 92 -5.50 -5.65 -4.37
N ASP A 93 -5.34 -5.71 -5.70
CA ASP A 93 -4.11 -5.32 -6.39
C ASP A 93 -3.69 -3.87 -6.16
N LEU A 94 -4.61 -2.93 -6.39
CA LEU A 94 -4.29 -1.50 -6.19
C LEU A 94 -4.08 -1.15 -4.72
N ASN A 95 -4.67 -1.92 -3.81
CA ASN A 95 -4.44 -1.77 -2.38
C ASN A 95 -2.99 -2.14 -2.01
N TYR A 96 -2.44 -3.22 -2.60
CA TYR A 96 -1.04 -3.61 -2.38
C TYR A 96 -0.09 -2.57 -2.97
N ILE A 97 -0.35 -2.06 -4.17
CA ILE A 97 0.43 -0.97 -4.76
C ILE A 97 0.42 0.24 -3.83
N TYR A 98 -0.76 0.71 -3.44
CA TYR A 98 -0.93 1.90 -2.61
C TYR A 98 -0.13 1.83 -1.30
N TYR A 99 -0.22 0.73 -0.55
CA TYR A 99 0.49 0.61 0.72
C TYR A 99 1.99 0.40 0.54
N ASN A 100 2.43 -0.34 -0.48
CA ASN A 100 3.86 -0.50 -0.77
C ASN A 100 4.49 0.79 -1.29
N GLU A 101 3.81 1.55 -2.15
CA GLU A 101 4.27 2.89 -2.52
C GLU A 101 4.48 3.78 -1.29
N ARG A 102 3.52 3.80 -0.37
CA ARG A 102 3.63 4.58 0.87
C ARG A 102 4.74 4.08 1.78
N GLU A 103 4.90 2.78 1.94
CA GLU A 103 5.96 2.18 2.77
C GLU A 103 7.35 2.61 2.29
N TYR A 104 7.55 2.63 0.99
CA TYR A 104 8.85 2.95 0.39
C TYR A 104 9.01 4.41 -0.06
N GLY A 105 8.02 5.27 0.17
CA GLY A 105 8.03 6.67 -0.27
C GLY A 105 8.02 6.82 -1.79
N LEU A 106 7.38 5.90 -2.50
CA LEU A 106 7.22 5.85 -3.95
C LEU A 106 5.83 6.35 -4.35
N SER A 107 5.62 6.63 -5.63
CA SER A 107 4.31 7.03 -6.16
C SER A 107 4.26 6.97 -7.68
N GLY A 108 3.02 6.84 -8.21
CA GLY A 108 2.76 6.97 -9.63
C GLY A 108 3.21 5.77 -10.44
N LEU A 109 2.98 4.55 -9.92
CA LEU A 109 3.24 3.32 -10.66
C LEU A 109 2.35 3.22 -11.90
N TYR A 110 1.14 3.75 -11.85
CA TYR A 110 0.15 3.74 -12.92
C TYR A 110 -0.65 5.04 -12.95
N GLY A 111 -1.34 5.30 -14.06
CA GLY A 111 -2.29 6.40 -14.21
C GLY A 111 -3.74 5.93 -14.09
N ASN A 112 -4.43 5.77 -15.22
CA ASN A 112 -5.80 5.27 -15.26
C ASN A 112 -5.86 3.75 -15.10
N TYR A 113 -6.96 3.26 -14.51
CA TYR A 113 -7.18 1.83 -14.35
C TYR A 113 -8.64 1.43 -14.60
N ILE A 114 -8.84 0.13 -14.82
CA ILE A 114 -10.16 -0.54 -14.84
C ILE A 114 -10.14 -1.68 -13.83
N ASP A 115 -11.20 -1.73 -13.01
CA ASP A 115 -11.51 -2.86 -12.14
C ASP A 115 -12.45 -3.83 -12.87
N LEU A 116 -11.92 -4.95 -13.34
CA LEU A 116 -12.70 -5.96 -14.04
C LEU A 116 -13.83 -6.53 -13.20
N TYR A 117 -13.64 -6.69 -11.88
CA TYR A 117 -14.70 -7.13 -11.00
C TYR A 117 -15.94 -6.21 -11.08
N LYS A 118 -15.71 -4.89 -11.18
CA LYS A 118 -16.80 -3.92 -11.35
C LYS A 118 -17.51 -4.06 -12.70
N VAL A 119 -16.77 -4.50 -13.73
CA VAL A 119 -17.32 -4.69 -15.08
C VAL A 119 -18.14 -5.96 -15.17
N VAL A 120 -17.60 -7.10 -14.71
CA VAL A 120 -18.23 -8.42 -14.88
C VAL A 120 -19.08 -8.85 -13.68
N ASN A 121 -18.90 -8.22 -12.51
CA ASN A 121 -19.57 -8.51 -11.24
C ASN A 121 -19.48 -9.99 -10.82
N LYS A 122 -18.33 -10.62 -11.09
CA LYS A 122 -18.00 -12.01 -10.80
C LYS A 122 -16.53 -12.15 -10.45
N LYS A 123 -16.18 -13.21 -9.72
CA LYS A 123 -14.77 -13.57 -9.54
C LYS A 123 -14.11 -13.90 -10.88
N LEU A 124 -12.79 -13.83 -10.91
CA LEU A 124 -12.03 -14.06 -12.15
C LEU A 124 -12.28 -15.45 -12.73
N ASP A 125 -12.22 -16.49 -11.89
CA ASP A 125 -12.48 -17.88 -12.27
C ASP A 125 -13.89 -18.07 -12.87
N GLU A 126 -14.93 -17.56 -12.18
CA GLU A 126 -16.31 -17.63 -12.61
C GLU A 126 -16.55 -16.89 -13.94
N ALA A 127 -16.01 -15.67 -14.07
CA ALA A 127 -16.14 -14.86 -15.29
C ALA A 127 -15.41 -15.48 -16.47
N TYR A 128 -14.21 -15.97 -16.24
CA TYR A 128 -13.39 -16.60 -17.26
C TYR A 128 -14.02 -17.89 -17.78
N GLU A 129 -14.49 -18.77 -16.88
CA GLU A 129 -15.17 -20.02 -17.25
C GLU A 129 -16.47 -19.73 -18.01
N GLU A 130 -17.21 -18.72 -17.63
CA GLU A 130 -18.44 -18.33 -18.33
C GLU A 130 -18.19 -17.87 -19.78
N VAL A 131 -17.10 -17.12 -20.01
CA VAL A 131 -16.76 -16.59 -21.32
C VAL A 131 -16.08 -17.65 -22.19
N PHE A 132 -15.08 -18.35 -21.65
CA PHE A 132 -14.22 -19.23 -22.45
C PHE A 132 -14.57 -20.71 -22.37
N LYS A 133 -15.55 -21.09 -21.51
CA LYS A 133 -16.02 -22.48 -21.29
C LYS A 133 -14.90 -23.42 -20.86
N LYS A 134 -13.88 -22.91 -20.17
CA LYS A 134 -12.77 -23.65 -19.58
C LYS A 134 -12.39 -23.05 -18.23
N PRO A 135 -11.98 -23.86 -17.24
CA PRO A 135 -11.52 -23.33 -15.95
C PRO A 135 -10.19 -22.56 -16.10
N LEU A 136 -9.86 -21.75 -15.11
CA LEU A 136 -8.52 -21.17 -14.98
C LEU A 136 -7.48 -22.27 -14.78
N SER A 137 -6.33 -22.09 -15.40
CA SER A 137 -5.13 -22.89 -15.11
C SER A 137 -4.27 -22.16 -14.09
N ASN A 138 -3.61 -22.87 -13.19
CA ASN A 138 -2.66 -22.33 -12.21
C ASN A 138 -3.19 -21.11 -11.42
N HIS A 139 -4.47 -21.17 -11.01
CA HIS A 139 -5.06 -20.09 -10.20
C HIS A 139 -4.21 -19.82 -8.95
N HIS A 140 -4.05 -18.55 -8.59
CA HIS A 140 -3.13 -18.01 -7.57
C HIS A 140 -1.63 -18.09 -7.93
N HIS A 141 -1.32 -18.06 -9.22
CA HIS A 141 -0.04 -17.65 -9.73
C HIS A 141 -0.22 -16.28 -10.38
N ALA A 142 0.41 -15.25 -9.86
CA ALA A 142 0.12 -13.87 -10.26
C ALA A 142 0.26 -13.63 -11.78
N LEU A 143 1.24 -14.27 -12.43
CA LEU A 143 1.39 -14.12 -13.88
C LEU A 143 0.25 -14.80 -14.66
N ASP A 144 -0.17 -15.99 -14.25
CA ASP A 144 -1.25 -16.72 -14.92
C ASP A 144 -2.59 -16.00 -14.72
N ASP A 145 -2.87 -15.49 -13.51
CA ASP A 145 -4.08 -14.74 -13.21
C ASP A 145 -4.09 -13.38 -13.94
N ALA A 146 -2.94 -12.70 -14.08
CA ALA A 146 -2.82 -11.51 -14.92
C ALA A 146 -3.09 -11.82 -16.42
N ILE A 147 -2.64 -12.97 -16.92
CA ILE A 147 -2.95 -13.43 -18.30
C ILE A 147 -4.45 -13.65 -18.47
N HIS A 148 -5.09 -14.36 -17.53
CA HIS A 148 -6.51 -14.63 -17.58
C HIS A 148 -7.36 -13.34 -17.50
N ALA A 149 -6.95 -12.40 -16.64
CA ALA A 149 -7.59 -11.08 -16.56
C ALA A 149 -7.43 -10.30 -17.87
N ALA A 150 -6.24 -10.35 -18.49
CA ALA A 150 -5.99 -9.72 -19.78
C ALA A 150 -6.81 -10.35 -20.91
N GLU A 151 -6.88 -11.67 -20.99
CA GLU A 151 -7.69 -12.39 -21.99
C GLU A 151 -9.18 -12.03 -21.84
N LEU A 152 -9.68 -12.03 -20.59
CA LEU A 152 -11.06 -11.66 -20.29
C LEU A 152 -11.35 -10.21 -20.72
N PHE A 153 -10.50 -9.27 -20.32
CA PHE A 153 -10.65 -7.87 -20.70
C PHE A 153 -10.57 -7.69 -22.20
N ASN A 154 -9.60 -8.32 -22.87
CA ASN A 154 -9.43 -8.27 -24.31
C ASN A 154 -10.69 -8.75 -25.06
N HIS A 155 -11.35 -9.76 -24.53
CA HIS A 155 -12.61 -10.26 -25.10
C HIS A 155 -13.76 -9.27 -24.88
N ILE A 156 -13.97 -8.81 -23.65
CA ILE A 156 -15.17 -8.02 -23.29
C ILE A 156 -15.11 -6.57 -23.78
N GLN A 157 -13.92 -5.98 -23.96
CA GLN A 157 -13.76 -4.56 -24.34
C GLN A 157 -14.45 -4.22 -25.67
N SER A 158 -14.65 -5.21 -26.55
CA SER A 158 -15.36 -5.00 -27.82
C SER A 158 -16.89 -4.92 -27.68
N PHE A 159 -17.44 -5.36 -26.53
CA PHE A 159 -18.88 -5.44 -26.29
C PHE A 159 -19.41 -4.37 -25.33
N ILE A 160 -18.51 -3.65 -24.65
CA ILE A 160 -18.89 -2.66 -23.65
C ILE A 160 -18.26 -1.27 -23.96
N ASN A 161 -18.90 -0.23 -23.44
CA ASN A 161 -18.27 1.09 -23.41
C ASN A 161 -17.34 1.19 -22.20
N ILE A 162 -16.07 0.86 -22.41
CA ILE A 162 -15.04 0.83 -21.34
C ILE A 162 -14.80 2.20 -20.70
N SER A 163 -15.04 3.33 -21.41
CA SER A 163 -14.82 4.67 -20.87
C SER A 163 -15.63 4.94 -19.59
N LYS A 164 -16.74 4.22 -19.41
CA LYS A 164 -17.57 4.31 -18.20
C LYS A 164 -16.93 3.67 -16.95
N TYR A 165 -15.91 2.86 -17.14
CA TYR A 165 -15.26 2.08 -16.09
C TYR A 165 -13.82 2.52 -15.82
N ILE A 166 -13.31 3.48 -16.61
CA ILE A 166 -11.97 4.05 -16.39
C ILE A 166 -12.05 4.91 -15.14
N GLU A 167 -11.14 4.62 -14.21
CA GLU A 167 -10.96 5.34 -12.96
C GLU A 167 -9.50 5.79 -12.82
N SER A 168 -9.24 6.79 -11.97
CA SER A 168 -7.91 7.26 -11.58
C SER A 168 -7.84 7.40 -10.05
N ASP A 169 -6.65 7.66 -9.53
CA ASP A 169 -6.43 8.05 -8.13
C ASP A 169 -7.07 7.09 -7.11
N TYR A 170 -6.68 5.82 -7.19
CA TYR A 170 -7.16 4.82 -6.23
C TYR A 170 -6.76 5.19 -4.80
N ILE A 171 -7.77 5.27 -3.94
CA ILE A 171 -7.59 5.41 -2.49
C ILE A 171 -8.33 4.24 -1.81
N PRO A 172 -7.69 3.47 -0.93
CA PRO A 172 -8.34 2.41 -0.18
C PRO A 172 -9.56 2.89 0.59
N ALA A 173 -10.58 2.05 0.73
CA ALA A 173 -11.82 2.42 1.42
C ALA A 173 -11.60 2.86 2.88
N LYS A 174 -10.58 2.32 3.54
CA LYS A 174 -10.17 2.72 4.91
C LYS A 174 -9.51 4.10 4.96
N GLU A 175 -8.90 4.54 3.85
CA GLU A 175 -8.21 5.82 3.72
C GLU A 175 -9.12 6.89 3.08
N LYS A 176 -10.26 6.48 2.50
CA LYS A 176 -11.21 7.45 1.95
C LYS A 176 -11.79 8.30 3.08
N PRO A 177 -11.78 9.63 2.96
CA PRO A 177 -12.51 10.47 3.90
C PRO A 177 -13.98 10.02 3.89
N LYS A 178 -14.53 9.75 5.06
CA LYS A 178 -15.96 9.45 5.18
C LYS A 178 -16.72 10.64 4.60
N SER A 179 -17.55 10.41 3.59
CA SER A 179 -18.40 11.44 2.97
C SER A 179 -19.51 11.82 3.95
N ASP A 180 -19.16 12.60 4.93
CA ASP A 180 -20.10 13.33 5.73
C ASP A 180 -19.79 14.82 5.55
N ASN A 181 -20.85 15.62 5.30
CA ASN A 181 -20.87 17.07 5.38
C ASN A 181 -20.54 17.57 6.81
N LYS A 182 -19.49 17.00 7.45
CA LYS A 182 -18.95 17.49 8.70
C LYS A 182 -17.60 18.15 8.41
N LYS A 183 -17.43 19.34 8.95
CA LYS A 183 -16.16 20.05 9.06
C LYS A 183 -15.05 19.03 9.34
N PHE A 184 -13.92 19.18 8.64
CA PHE A 184 -12.70 18.43 8.85
C PHE A 184 -12.41 18.34 10.35
N ASP A 185 -12.75 17.21 10.99
CA ASP A 185 -12.25 16.93 12.31
C ASP A 185 -10.84 16.34 12.12
N PRO A 186 -9.81 16.99 12.63
CA PRO A 186 -8.44 16.52 12.52
C PRO A 186 -8.34 15.10 13.10
N VAL A 187 -7.51 14.25 12.47
CA VAL A 187 -7.30 12.88 12.92
C VAL A 187 -6.93 12.90 14.39
N THR A 188 -7.79 12.33 15.21
CA THR A 188 -7.55 12.29 16.65
C THR A 188 -7.28 10.89 17.14
N ILE A 189 -6.16 10.66 17.78
CA ILE A 189 -5.90 9.46 18.58
C ILE A 189 -6.22 9.78 20.03
N LYS A 190 -7.35 9.24 20.52
CA LYS A 190 -7.81 9.45 21.91
C LYS A 190 -7.85 10.92 22.33
N GLY A 191 -8.27 11.82 21.41
CA GLY A 191 -8.42 13.26 21.67
C GLY A 191 -7.11 14.06 21.58
N LEU A 192 -6.05 13.50 20.99
CA LEU A 192 -4.90 14.26 20.50
C LEU A 192 -5.11 14.53 19.00
N VAL A 193 -5.03 15.79 18.63
CA VAL A 193 -5.04 16.23 17.24
C VAL A 193 -3.68 15.93 16.63
N LEU A 194 -3.63 15.19 15.53
CA LEU A 194 -2.39 14.86 14.83
C LEU A 194 -2.12 15.87 13.73
N GLU A 195 -0.87 16.23 13.60
CA GLU A 195 -0.36 17.13 12.57
C GLU A 195 0.30 16.30 11.47
N ASP A 196 -0.52 15.62 10.67
CA ASP A 196 -0.07 14.76 9.57
C ASP A 196 0.38 15.58 8.34
N ASP A 197 -0.15 16.77 8.16
CA ASP A 197 0.21 17.70 7.09
C ASP A 197 1.66 18.20 7.17
N ILE A 198 2.20 18.38 8.37
CA ILE A 198 3.59 18.84 8.56
C ILE A 198 4.60 17.70 8.64
N LEU A 199 4.15 16.45 8.75
CA LEU A 199 5.04 15.29 8.95
C LEU A 199 6.06 15.12 7.82
N ALA A 200 5.67 15.41 6.59
CA ALA A 200 6.53 15.27 5.41
C ALA A 200 7.74 16.23 5.43
N ASP A 201 7.56 17.40 6.03
CA ASP A 201 8.54 18.49 6.05
C ASP A 201 9.21 18.66 7.43
N PHE A 202 8.85 17.80 8.41
CA PHE A 202 9.38 17.92 9.76
C PHE A 202 10.84 17.44 9.84
N ASP A 203 11.75 18.37 10.04
CA ASP A 203 13.15 18.06 10.26
C ASP A 203 13.39 17.49 11.67
N PHE A 204 13.69 16.22 11.74
CA PHE A 204 13.96 15.50 12.99
C PHE A 204 15.39 15.70 13.51
N PHE A 205 16.32 16.23 12.71
CA PHE A 205 17.70 16.38 13.13
C PHE A 205 17.84 17.28 14.36
N GLY A 206 18.50 16.81 15.39
CA GLY A 206 18.69 17.52 16.66
C GLY A 206 17.43 17.67 17.53
N LYS A 207 16.26 17.25 17.07
CA LYS A 207 15.00 17.36 17.82
C LYS A 207 14.86 16.30 18.92
N VAL A 208 14.24 16.69 20.03
CA VAL A 208 13.91 15.79 21.12
C VAL A 208 12.54 15.16 20.84
N CYS A 209 12.53 13.84 20.62
CA CYS A 209 11.35 13.09 20.23
C CYS A 209 10.96 12.06 21.27
N VAL A 210 9.67 11.87 21.46
CA VAL A 210 9.09 10.79 22.29
C VAL A 210 8.22 9.92 21.40
N VAL A 211 8.46 8.61 21.39
CA VAL A 211 7.60 7.64 20.68
C VAL A 211 6.69 6.96 21.71
N SER A 212 5.39 7.02 21.47
CA SER A 212 4.36 6.49 22.37
C SER A 212 3.30 5.69 21.62
N GLY A 213 2.77 4.66 22.28
CA GLY A 213 1.77 3.75 21.77
C GLY A 213 2.25 2.30 21.71
N ASP A 214 1.29 1.39 21.53
CA ASP A 214 1.52 -0.06 21.49
C ASP A 214 1.59 -0.54 20.05
N SER A 215 2.67 -0.22 19.33
CA SER A 215 2.89 -0.79 18.02
C SER A 215 4.12 -1.67 18.02
N GLU A 216 4.06 -2.75 17.28
CA GLU A 216 5.21 -3.63 17.02
C GLU A 216 6.38 -2.87 16.39
N TYR A 217 6.08 -1.81 15.64
CA TYR A 217 7.08 -0.94 14.99
C TYR A 217 7.69 0.12 15.89
N ARG A 218 7.26 0.23 17.15
CA ARG A 218 7.73 1.29 18.06
C ARG A 218 9.25 1.34 18.21
N ASN A 219 9.91 0.19 18.26
CA ASN A 219 11.36 0.13 18.38
C ASN A 219 12.05 0.49 17.07
N SER A 220 11.54 0.01 15.93
CA SER A 220 12.05 0.38 14.60
C SER A 220 11.97 1.89 14.35
N VAL A 221 10.84 2.52 14.71
CA VAL A 221 10.67 3.98 14.62
C VAL A 221 11.68 4.72 15.51
N LYS A 222 11.91 4.25 16.74
CA LYS A 222 12.93 4.85 17.62
C LYS A 222 14.33 4.76 17.06
N ASP A 223 14.69 3.61 16.50
CA ASP A 223 16.03 3.38 15.98
C ASP A 223 16.25 4.18 14.69
N LYS A 224 15.24 4.28 13.85
CA LYS A 224 15.28 5.14 12.68
C LYS A 224 15.41 6.62 13.04
N LEU A 225 14.61 7.11 13.99
CA LEU A 225 14.76 8.49 14.48
C LEU A 225 16.16 8.80 15.00
N LYS A 226 16.77 7.86 15.74
CA LYS A 226 18.15 8.02 16.19
C LYS A 226 19.14 8.04 15.00
N SER A 227 18.93 7.20 14.00
CA SER A 227 19.82 7.13 12.83
C SER A 227 19.86 8.42 11.99
N ILE A 228 18.76 9.20 12.04
CA ILE A 228 18.67 10.52 11.38
C ILE A 228 19.01 11.69 12.32
N GLY A 229 19.61 11.41 13.49
CA GLY A 229 20.12 12.43 14.40
C GLY A 229 19.09 12.98 15.39
N ALA A 230 17.89 12.40 15.53
CA ALA A 230 16.94 12.78 16.57
C ALA A 230 17.38 12.25 17.95
N LYS A 231 17.09 13.02 19.01
CA LYS A 231 17.28 12.60 20.40
C LYS A 231 16.00 11.93 20.92
N VAL A 232 15.95 10.61 20.88
CA VAL A 232 14.78 9.84 21.34
C VAL A 232 14.84 9.62 22.85
N VAL A 233 13.81 10.09 23.58
CA VAL A 233 13.70 9.98 25.03
C VAL A 233 12.41 9.26 25.44
N SER A 234 12.38 8.71 26.67
CA SER A 234 11.23 7.94 27.16
C SER A 234 10.10 8.82 27.72
N GLY A 235 10.45 9.98 28.25
CA GLY A 235 9.52 10.91 28.89
C GLY A 235 9.51 12.29 28.26
N MET A 236 8.33 12.92 28.20
CA MET A 236 8.21 14.31 27.71
C MET A 236 8.64 15.32 28.77
N SER A 237 9.31 16.38 28.33
CA SER A 237 9.74 17.53 29.13
C SER A 237 9.48 18.81 28.36
N GLY A 238 9.77 19.98 28.96
CA GLY A 238 9.71 21.27 28.26
C GLY A 238 10.60 21.35 27.02
N SER A 239 11.63 20.52 26.90
CA SER A 239 12.51 20.46 25.74
C SER A 239 12.04 19.48 24.64
N THR A 240 10.91 18.78 24.81
CA THR A 240 10.39 17.88 23.78
C THR A 240 9.85 18.67 22.60
N ASN A 241 10.23 18.28 21.37
CA ASN A 241 9.80 18.92 20.12
C ASN A 241 8.71 18.12 19.40
N ALA A 242 8.73 16.78 19.53
CA ALA A 242 7.70 15.96 18.89
C ALA A 242 7.28 14.78 19.78
N LEU A 243 5.98 14.50 19.78
CA LEU A 243 5.39 13.26 20.24
C LEU A 243 4.91 12.46 19.03
N ILE A 244 5.55 11.32 18.77
CA ILE A 244 5.16 10.39 17.71
C ILE A 244 4.22 9.35 18.33
N VAL A 245 2.99 9.26 17.82
CA VAL A 245 1.93 8.44 18.41
C VAL A 245 1.41 7.35 17.49
N SER A 246 1.14 6.19 18.05
CA SER A 246 0.32 5.12 17.50
C SER A 246 -0.97 4.96 18.34
N GLU A 247 -1.77 3.96 18.07
CA GLU A 247 -3.15 3.81 18.56
C GLU A 247 -3.37 3.95 20.08
N ASN A 248 -2.37 3.68 20.92
CA ASN A 248 -2.50 3.72 22.37
C ASN A 248 -1.52 4.68 23.06
N VAL A 249 -2.00 5.87 23.40
CA VAL A 249 -1.26 6.83 24.22
C VAL A 249 -1.79 6.82 25.64
N GLY A 250 -0.92 6.58 26.61
CA GLY A 250 -1.31 6.58 28.03
C GLY A 250 -1.77 7.98 28.49
N PRO A 251 -2.73 8.06 29.46
CA PRO A 251 -3.39 9.31 29.86
C PRO A 251 -2.40 10.40 30.33
N ALA A 252 -1.37 10.06 31.09
CA ALA A 252 -0.37 11.01 31.55
C ALA A 252 0.45 11.64 30.42
N LYS A 253 0.75 10.88 29.36
CA LYS A 253 1.44 11.42 28.16
C LYS A 253 0.51 12.31 27.34
N LYS A 254 -0.76 11.93 27.24
CA LYS A 254 -1.80 12.73 26.56
C LYS A 254 -1.95 14.09 27.21
N GLU A 255 -2.17 14.14 28.51
CA GLU A 255 -2.32 15.40 29.28
C GLU A 255 -1.10 16.31 29.09
N LYS A 256 0.10 15.73 29.19
CA LYS A 256 1.35 16.49 29.03
C LYS A 256 1.54 16.99 27.60
N ALA A 257 1.11 16.22 26.59
CA ALA A 257 1.15 16.64 25.20
C ALA A 257 0.22 17.81 24.94
N LEU A 258 -1.01 17.76 25.42
CA LEU A 258 -1.98 18.86 25.31
C LEU A 258 -1.46 20.14 25.95
N LYS A 259 -0.85 20.02 27.13
CA LYS A 259 -0.21 21.17 27.81
C LYS A 259 0.94 21.71 26.99
N LEU A 260 1.87 20.88 26.51
CA LEU A 260 3.00 21.33 25.69
C LEU A 260 2.53 21.98 24.38
N LYS A 261 1.48 21.48 23.75
CA LYS A 261 0.93 22.08 22.52
C LYS A 261 0.30 23.45 22.79
N SER A 262 -0.37 23.61 23.93
CA SER A 262 -0.89 24.92 24.36
C SER A 262 0.23 25.92 24.69
N ASP A 263 1.28 25.49 25.38
CA ASP A 263 2.36 26.36 25.86
C ASP A 263 3.32 26.78 24.74
N LYS A 264 3.49 25.94 23.70
CA LYS A 264 4.41 26.18 22.57
C LYS A 264 3.91 25.58 21.26
N PRO A 265 2.83 26.14 20.65
CA PRO A 265 2.12 25.59 19.50
C PRO A 265 3.01 25.36 18.27
N ASP A 266 4.01 26.22 18.03
CA ASP A 266 4.89 26.18 16.86
C ASP A 266 6.19 25.37 17.09
N ASN A 267 6.45 24.95 18.31
CA ASN A 267 7.70 24.26 18.69
C ASN A 267 7.49 22.86 19.28
N PHE A 268 6.25 22.43 19.36
CA PHE A 268 5.89 21.07 19.79
C PHE A 268 4.82 20.50 18.87
N HIS A 269 5.07 19.35 18.30
CA HIS A 269 4.22 18.70 17.32
C HIS A 269 3.77 17.31 17.79
N ILE A 270 2.54 16.94 17.42
CA ILE A 270 1.96 15.62 17.70
C ILE A 270 1.80 14.93 16.34
N LEU A 271 2.71 14.00 16.03
CA LEU A 271 2.86 13.40 14.71
C LEU A 271 2.37 11.96 14.72
N PRO A 272 1.69 11.49 13.66
CA PRO A 272 1.32 10.09 13.55
C PRO A 272 2.57 9.21 13.38
N GLN A 273 2.57 8.02 13.97
CA GLN A 273 3.64 7.04 13.77
C GLN A 273 3.62 6.49 12.34
N PHE A 274 2.42 6.30 11.79
CA PHE A 274 2.23 5.84 10.43
C PHE A 274 2.41 7.01 9.45
N GLY A 275 3.36 6.90 8.54
CA GLY A 275 3.64 7.93 7.53
C GLY A 275 4.85 8.80 7.83
N ILE A 276 5.66 8.50 8.88
CA ILE A 276 6.96 9.14 9.05
C ILE A 276 7.82 8.80 7.83
N ARG A 277 7.89 9.74 6.89
CA ARG A 277 8.80 9.66 5.75
C ARG A 277 10.19 10.01 6.26
N PHE A 278 11.02 9.03 6.33
CA PHE A 278 12.44 9.26 6.59
C PHE A 278 13.09 9.60 5.26
N CYS A 279 13.29 10.89 5.01
CA CYS A 279 14.18 11.32 3.93
C CYS A 279 15.53 10.63 4.13
N SER A 280 15.94 9.87 3.12
CA SER A 280 17.25 9.22 3.02
C SER A 280 18.31 10.26 2.67
#